data_51785abee36b4f29ad1e50fe266cf918
#
_entry.id   51785abee36b4f29ad1e50fe266cf918
#
_cell.length_a   1.000
_cell.length_b   1.000
_cell.length_c   1.000
_cell.angle_alpha   90.00
_cell.angle_beta   90.00
_cell.angle_gamma   90.00
#
_symmetry.space_group_name_H-M   'P 1'
#
loop_
_entity.id
_entity.type
_entity.pdbx_description
1 polymer ?
#
loop_
_entity_poly.entity_id
_entity_poly.type
_entity_poly.pdbx_seq_one_letter_code
_entity_poly.pdbx_strand_id
1 'polypeptide(L)'
;MAQILGTGIDLIEVDRIERAIKRPLTGARFRARVFTDGEVTYCESRGRPRFQSYAGRFAAKEATMKALGTGWNRNVGWGEIEVVRQRGHAPTIKLWGKAAEFARKRGITGFHLSITHTATTAMAHVIAEG
;
A
#
# COMPACT_ATOMS: atom_id res chain seq x y z
N MET A 1 5.90 1.89 26.47
CA MET A 1 5.16 2.97 25.79
C MET A 1 5.60 3.04 24.35
N ALA A 2 4.64 3.05 23.41
CA ALA A 2 4.97 3.09 22.01
C ALA A 2 5.51 4.45 21.60
N GLN A 3 6.45 4.43 20.65
CA GLN A 3 7.01 5.65 20.06
C GLN A 3 6.74 5.65 18.56
N ILE A 4 6.61 6.83 17.99
CA ILE A 4 6.55 6.98 16.55
C ILE A 4 7.97 6.83 16.01
N LEU A 5 8.16 5.83 15.16
CA LEU A 5 9.46 5.52 14.57
C LEU A 5 9.57 5.98 13.11
N GLY A 6 8.46 6.29 12.48
CA GLY A 6 8.48 6.79 11.12
C GLY A 6 7.09 7.19 10.66
N THR A 7 7.04 8.08 9.68
CA THR A 7 5.80 8.50 9.05
C THR A 7 5.99 8.51 7.54
N GLY A 8 4.91 8.29 6.83
CA GLY A 8 4.90 8.37 5.37
C GLY A 8 3.58 8.89 4.88
N ILE A 9 3.64 9.67 3.82
CA ILE A 9 2.46 10.17 3.15
C ILE A 9 2.71 10.08 1.65
N ASP A 10 1.68 9.70 0.91
CA ASP A 10 1.78 9.61 -0.54
C ASP A 10 0.48 10.03 -1.18
N LEU A 11 0.59 10.70 -2.30
CA LEU A 11 -0.53 11.20 -3.09
C LEU A 11 -0.35 10.71 -4.52
N ILE A 12 -1.40 10.13 -5.10
CA ILE A 12 -1.33 9.60 -6.46
C ILE A 12 -2.60 9.90 -7.23
N GLU A 13 -2.45 10.15 -8.51
CA GLU A 13 -3.59 10.30 -9.39
C GLU A 13 -4.16 8.93 -9.76
N VAL A 14 -5.46 8.77 -9.59
CA VAL A 14 -6.18 7.51 -9.89
C VAL A 14 -5.97 7.12 -11.35
N ASP A 15 -6.04 8.09 -12.26
CA ASP A 15 -5.87 7.85 -13.69
C ASP A 15 -4.51 7.21 -14.03
N ARG A 16 -3.47 7.60 -13.31
CA ARG A 16 -2.13 7.03 -13.53
C ARG A 16 -2.12 5.52 -13.26
N ILE A 17 -2.77 5.09 -12.19
CA ILE A 17 -2.84 3.68 -11.84
C ILE A 17 -3.77 2.93 -12.79
N GLU A 18 -4.90 3.52 -13.15
CA GLU A 18 -5.81 2.92 -14.11
C GLU A 18 -5.11 2.67 -15.45
N ARG A 19 -4.39 3.65 -15.96
CA ARG A 19 -3.65 3.51 -17.22
C ARG A 19 -2.57 2.44 -17.13
N ALA A 20 -1.86 2.37 -15.99
CA ALA A 20 -0.83 1.36 -15.80
C ALA A 20 -1.40 -0.06 -15.83
N ILE A 21 -2.55 -0.27 -15.19
CA ILE A 21 -3.22 -1.58 -15.14
C ILE A 21 -3.82 -1.96 -16.49
N LYS A 22 -4.38 -0.99 -17.20
CA LYS A 22 -5.05 -1.22 -18.50
C LYS A 22 -4.09 -1.32 -19.68
N ARG A 23 -2.82 -1.03 -19.48
CA ARG A 23 -1.85 -1.03 -20.58
C ARG A 23 -1.76 -2.41 -21.23
N PRO A 24 -1.90 -2.50 -22.57
CA PRO A 24 -1.76 -3.77 -23.27
C PRO A 24 -0.40 -4.39 -23.00
N LEU A 25 -0.33 -5.71 -22.89
CA LEU A 25 0.87 -6.53 -22.70
C LEU A 25 1.53 -6.38 -21.33
N THR A 26 1.50 -5.20 -20.71
CA THR A 26 2.24 -4.96 -19.45
C THR A 26 1.34 -4.73 -18.24
N GLY A 27 0.05 -4.42 -18.46
CA GLY A 27 -0.85 -4.05 -17.37
C GLY A 27 -1.10 -5.17 -16.37
N ALA A 28 -1.31 -6.40 -16.85
CA ALA A 28 -1.52 -7.56 -15.99
C ALA A 28 -0.26 -7.86 -15.17
N ARG A 29 0.92 -7.71 -15.77
CA ARG A 29 2.19 -7.89 -15.09
C ARG A 29 2.41 -6.82 -14.02
N PHE A 30 2.11 -5.57 -14.33
CA PHE A 30 2.17 -4.47 -13.35
C PHE A 30 1.29 -4.78 -12.15
N ARG A 31 0.03 -5.16 -12.41
CA ARG A 31 -0.91 -5.47 -11.33
C ARG A 31 -0.41 -6.61 -10.45
N ALA A 32 0.06 -7.70 -11.06
CA ALA A 32 0.55 -8.86 -10.33
C ALA A 32 1.81 -8.56 -9.53
N ARG A 33 2.66 -7.65 -10.02
CA ARG A 33 3.90 -7.28 -9.36
C ARG A 33 3.69 -6.35 -8.17
N VAL A 34 2.75 -5.41 -8.29
CA VAL A 34 2.55 -4.36 -7.29
C VAL A 34 1.58 -4.79 -6.20
N PHE A 35 0.53 -5.52 -6.56
CA PHE A 35 -0.56 -5.85 -5.64
C PHE A 35 -0.57 -7.34 -5.31
N THR A 36 -0.87 -7.64 -4.04
CA THR A 36 -1.05 -9.03 -3.61
C THR A 36 -2.37 -9.57 -4.14
N ASP A 37 -2.51 -10.90 -4.14
CA ASP A 37 -3.78 -11.53 -4.55
C ASP A 37 -4.96 -11.04 -3.73
N GLY A 38 -4.77 -10.85 -2.43
CA GLY A 38 -5.81 -10.32 -1.55
C GLY A 38 -6.23 -8.91 -1.91
N GLU A 39 -5.25 -8.07 -2.25
CA GLU A 39 -5.53 -6.70 -2.70
C GLU A 39 -6.27 -6.67 -4.03
N VAL A 40 -5.85 -7.52 -4.98
CA VAL A 40 -6.52 -7.63 -6.27
C VAL A 40 -7.97 -8.08 -6.08
N THR A 41 -8.18 -9.12 -5.28
CA THR A 41 -9.53 -9.62 -5.01
C THR A 41 -10.43 -8.54 -4.43
N TYR A 42 -9.93 -7.80 -3.44
CA TYR A 42 -10.69 -6.72 -2.85
C TYR A 42 -11.02 -5.62 -3.87
N CYS A 43 -10.00 -5.14 -4.60
CA CYS A 43 -10.19 -4.04 -5.54
C CYS A 43 -11.15 -4.42 -6.66
N GLU A 44 -11.01 -5.63 -7.23
CA GLU A 44 -11.92 -6.07 -8.29
C GLU A 44 -13.36 -6.21 -7.80
N SER A 45 -13.56 -6.51 -6.54
CA SER A 45 -14.91 -6.59 -5.95
C SER A 45 -15.61 -5.24 -5.87
N ARG A 46 -14.89 -4.13 -6.04
CA ARG A 46 -15.44 -2.77 -5.95
C ARG A 46 -16.12 -2.31 -7.25
N GLY A 47 -15.98 -3.05 -8.33
CA GLY A 47 -16.61 -2.70 -9.59
C GLY A 47 -16.04 -1.43 -10.23
N ARG A 48 -16.91 -0.46 -10.53
CA ARG A 48 -16.50 0.78 -11.18
C ARG A 48 -15.41 1.56 -10.43
N PRO A 49 -15.55 1.77 -9.11
CA PRO A 49 -14.52 2.53 -8.37
C PRO A 49 -13.28 1.71 -8.05
N ARG A 50 -13.06 0.56 -8.68
CA ARG A 50 -11.92 -0.31 -8.37
C ARG A 50 -10.57 0.39 -8.55
N PHE A 51 -10.46 1.32 -9.51
CA PHE A 51 -9.19 2.00 -9.71
C PHE A 51 -8.88 3.01 -8.61
N GLN A 52 -9.90 3.58 -7.98
CA GLN A 52 -9.69 4.37 -6.77
C GLN A 52 -9.15 3.48 -5.64
N SER A 53 -9.66 2.27 -5.53
CA SER A 53 -9.16 1.31 -4.53
C SER A 53 -7.73 0.88 -4.81
N TYR A 54 -7.39 0.59 -6.07
CA TYR A 54 -6.00 0.29 -6.44
C TYR A 54 -5.07 1.46 -6.14
N ALA A 55 -5.48 2.66 -6.49
CA ALA A 55 -4.67 3.85 -6.24
C ALA A 55 -4.45 4.08 -4.74
N GLY A 56 -5.48 3.89 -3.93
CA GLY A 56 -5.36 4.00 -2.48
C GLY A 56 -4.38 3.00 -1.91
N ARG A 57 -4.40 1.76 -2.38
CA ARG A 57 -3.46 0.73 -1.94
C ARG A 57 -2.04 1.00 -2.42
N PHE A 58 -1.90 1.49 -3.64
CA PHE A 58 -0.60 1.92 -4.15
C PHE A 58 -0.01 3.02 -3.28
N ALA A 59 -0.80 4.04 -2.98
CA ALA A 59 -0.36 5.14 -2.10
C ALA A 59 0.01 4.63 -0.72
N ALA A 60 -0.76 3.68 -0.17
CA ALA A 60 -0.47 3.08 1.14
C ALA A 60 0.86 2.32 1.15
N LYS A 61 1.17 1.60 0.07
CA LYS A 61 2.45 0.90 -0.04
C LYS A 61 3.62 1.87 -0.10
N GLU A 62 3.50 2.92 -0.90
CA GLU A 62 4.51 3.98 -0.99
C GLU A 62 4.70 4.69 0.35
N ALA A 63 3.59 5.03 1.02
CA ALA A 63 3.64 5.67 2.32
C ALA A 63 4.30 4.77 3.36
N THR A 64 4.05 3.45 3.30
CA THR A 64 4.67 2.48 4.19
C THR A 64 6.18 2.43 3.96
N MET A 65 6.63 2.44 2.71
CA MET A 65 8.06 2.48 2.40
C MET A 65 8.73 3.73 2.98
N LYS A 66 8.06 4.88 2.89
CA LYS A 66 8.56 6.11 3.49
C LYS A 66 8.62 6.00 5.02
N ALA A 67 7.59 5.42 5.64
CA ALA A 67 7.57 5.24 7.09
C ALA A 67 8.67 4.27 7.56
N LEU A 68 8.98 3.26 6.77
CA LEU A 68 10.09 2.34 7.03
C LEU A 68 11.45 3.02 6.82
N GLY A 69 11.50 4.08 6.04
CA GLY A 69 12.74 4.78 5.72
C GLY A 69 13.53 4.16 4.58
N THR A 70 12.93 3.20 3.85
CA THR A 70 13.62 2.49 2.77
C THR A 70 13.44 3.13 1.41
N GLY A 71 12.30 3.80 1.21
CA GLY A 71 11.86 4.09 -0.13
C GLY A 71 11.69 2.80 -0.94
N TRP A 72 11.66 2.92 -2.24
CA TRP A 72 11.58 1.76 -3.13
C TRP A 72 12.99 1.26 -3.40
N ASN A 73 13.38 0.16 -2.77
CA ASN A 73 14.72 -0.39 -2.93
C ASN A 73 14.72 -1.91 -2.72
N ARG A 74 15.92 -2.51 -2.72
CA ARG A 74 16.12 -3.96 -2.61
C ARG A 74 15.70 -4.57 -1.26
N ASN A 75 15.44 -3.75 -0.25
CA ASN A 75 15.06 -4.24 1.08
C ASN A 75 13.56 -4.41 1.23
N VAL A 76 12.78 -3.86 0.31
CA VAL A 76 11.32 -3.88 0.39
C VAL A 76 10.73 -4.05 -1.00
N GLY A 77 10.04 -5.15 -1.23
CA GLY A 77 9.31 -5.40 -2.48
C GLY A 77 7.85 -4.99 -2.33
N TRP A 78 7.21 -4.67 -3.45
CA TRP A 78 5.80 -4.29 -3.48
C TRP A 78 4.89 -5.35 -2.87
N GLY A 79 5.12 -6.63 -3.20
CA GLY A 79 4.29 -7.74 -2.70
C GLY A 79 4.53 -8.08 -1.25
N GLU A 80 5.54 -7.49 -0.62
CA GLU A 80 5.85 -7.71 0.79
C GLU A 80 5.10 -6.75 1.72
N ILE A 81 4.41 -5.76 1.15
CA ILE A 81 3.57 -4.82 1.88
C ILE A 81 2.14 -5.06 1.42
N GLU A 82 1.28 -5.46 2.33
CA GLU A 82 -0.10 -5.76 2.00
C GLU A 82 -1.06 -4.88 2.80
N VAL A 83 -1.99 -4.24 2.09
CA VAL A 83 -3.10 -3.54 2.73
C VAL A 83 -4.21 -4.56 2.93
N VAL A 84 -4.56 -4.81 4.18
CA VAL A 84 -5.58 -5.80 4.55
C VAL A 84 -6.78 -5.06 5.10
N ARG A 85 -7.96 -5.37 4.59
CA ARG A 85 -9.20 -4.80 5.09
C ARG A 85 -10.16 -5.91 5.44
N GLN A 86 -10.49 -6.01 6.72
CA GLN A 86 -11.53 -6.88 7.20
C GLN A 86 -12.85 -6.12 7.24
N ARG A 87 -13.93 -6.83 6.93
CA ARG A 87 -15.27 -6.22 6.94
C ARG A 87 -15.55 -5.58 8.29
N GLY A 88 -15.98 -4.31 8.25
CA GLY A 88 -16.30 -3.56 9.46
C GLY A 88 -15.10 -2.96 10.19
N HIS A 89 -13.90 -3.09 9.64
CA HIS A 89 -12.66 -2.57 10.25
C HIS A 89 -11.96 -1.61 9.31
N ALA A 90 -11.13 -0.74 9.87
CA ALA A 90 -10.25 0.11 9.11
C ALA A 90 -9.17 -0.75 8.42
N PRO A 91 -8.64 -0.31 7.28
CA PRO A 91 -7.54 -1.03 6.64
C PRO A 91 -6.29 -1.00 7.51
N THR A 92 -5.52 -2.08 7.45
CA THR A 92 -4.25 -2.21 8.18
C THR A 92 -3.14 -2.61 7.23
N ILE A 93 -1.89 -2.48 7.69
CA ILE A 93 -0.71 -2.91 6.94
C ILE A 93 -0.21 -4.22 7.51
N LYS A 94 0.04 -5.19 6.63
CA LYS A 94 0.72 -6.43 6.97
C LYS A 94 1.98 -6.54 6.13
N LEU A 95 3.09 -6.89 6.77
CA LEU A 95 4.36 -7.03 6.10
C LEU A 95 4.74 -8.50 5.99
N TRP A 96 5.44 -8.83 4.92
CA TRP A 96 5.93 -10.16 4.62
C TRP A 96 7.43 -10.11 4.32
N GLY A 97 8.10 -11.23 4.41
CA GLY A 97 9.46 -11.40 3.91
C GLY A 97 10.46 -10.38 4.43
N LYS A 98 11.23 -9.83 3.51
CA LYS A 98 12.29 -8.87 3.85
C LYS A 98 11.76 -7.59 4.47
N ALA A 99 10.58 -7.13 4.04
CA ALA A 99 9.97 -5.94 4.62
C ALA A 99 9.64 -6.15 6.09
N ALA A 100 9.09 -7.32 6.43
CA ALA A 100 8.78 -7.67 7.82
C ALA A 100 10.05 -7.75 8.66
N GLU A 101 11.11 -8.34 8.12
CA GLU A 101 12.39 -8.45 8.82
C GLU A 101 13.01 -7.07 9.03
N PHE A 102 12.98 -6.23 8.02
CA PHE A 102 13.50 -4.88 8.10
C PHE A 102 12.78 -4.07 9.19
N ALA A 103 11.45 -4.15 9.23
CA ALA A 103 10.66 -3.47 10.24
C ALA A 103 11.00 -3.97 11.64
N ARG A 104 11.13 -5.30 11.81
CA ARG A 104 11.48 -5.90 13.09
C ARG A 104 12.84 -5.40 13.58
N LYS A 105 13.82 -5.33 12.71
CA LYS A 105 15.16 -4.84 13.07
C LYS A 105 15.14 -3.36 13.47
N ARG A 106 14.20 -2.59 12.94
CA ARG A 106 14.03 -1.19 13.31
C ARG A 106 13.17 -0.99 14.56
N GLY A 107 12.70 -2.08 15.15
CA GLY A 107 11.86 -2.00 16.34
C GLY A 107 10.41 -1.63 16.07
N ILE A 108 9.97 -1.68 14.81
CA ILE A 108 8.61 -1.37 14.43
C ILE A 108 7.71 -2.56 14.74
N THR A 109 6.68 -2.34 15.53
CA THR A 109 5.73 -3.39 15.95
C THR A 109 4.33 -3.19 15.39
N GLY A 110 4.04 -2.00 14.87
CA GLY A 110 2.70 -1.73 14.32
C GLY A 110 2.67 -0.54 13.42
N PHE A 111 1.57 -0.45 12.67
CA PHE A 111 1.33 0.65 11.75
C PHE A 111 -0.08 1.19 11.96
N HIS A 112 -0.23 2.49 11.77
CA HIS A 112 -1.52 3.15 11.65
C HIS A 112 -1.65 3.64 10.22
N LEU A 113 -2.77 3.36 9.59
CA LEU A 113 -3.00 3.66 8.17
C LEU A 113 -4.29 4.43 8.01
N SER A 114 -4.23 5.52 7.25
CA SER A 114 -5.41 6.21 6.76
C SER A 114 -5.32 6.35 5.26
N ILE A 115 -6.41 6.04 4.57
CA ILE A 115 -6.51 6.19 3.11
C ILE A 115 -7.73 7.06 2.83
N THR A 116 -7.56 8.04 1.96
CA THR A 116 -8.67 8.86 1.49
C THR A 116 -8.53 9.06 -0.01
N HIS A 117 -9.66 9.32 -0.68
CA HIS A 117 -9.63 9.55 -2.13
C HIS A 117 -10.79 10.43 -2.57
N THR A 118 -10.58 11.06 -3.69
CA THR A 118 -11.62 11.67 -4.51
C THR A 118 -11.79 10.80 -5.75
N ALA A 119 -12.58 11.26 -6.71
CA ALA A 119 -12.70 10.57 -7.99
C ALA A 119 -11.36 10.53 -8.75
N THR A 120 -10.48 11.52 -8.53
CA THR A 120 -9.27 11.69 -9.33
C THR A 120 -7.97 11.44 -8.56
N THR A 121 -8.00 11.49 -7.23
CA THR A 121 -6.78 11.44 -6.43
C THR A 121 -6.96 10.52 -5.24
N ALA A 122 -5.92 9.77 -4.89
CA ALA A 122 -5.88 8.96 -3.68
C ALA A 122 -4.69 9.37 -2.83
N MET A 123 -4.86 9.34 -1.51
CA MET A 123 -3.81 9.68 -0.57
C MET A 123 -3.79 8.66 0.57
N ALA A 124 -2.59 8.35 1.04
CA ALA A 124 -2.42 7.49 2.20
C ALA A 124 -1.44 8.12 3.17
N HIS A 125 -1.69 7.91 4.44
CA HIS A 125 -0.82 8.34 5.53
C HIS A 125 -0.55 7.13 6.43
N VAL A 126 0.73 6.88 6.72
CA VAL A 126 1.17 5.73 7.53
C VAL A 126 2.04 6.24 8.65
N ILE A 127 1.76 5.73 9.85
CA ILE A 127 2.59 5.97 11.04
C ILE A 127 3.10 4.61 11.50
N ALA A 128 4.42 4.48 11.62
CA ALA A 128 5.06 3.29 12.16
C ALA A 128 5.38 3.52 13.63
N GLU A 129 5.07 2.56 14.47
CA GLU A 129 5.31 2.65 15.90
C GLU A 129 6.03 1.43 16.43
N GLY A 130 6.69 1.62 17.56
CA GLY A 130 7.34 0.53 18.28
C GLY A 130 7.73 0.90 19.68
#